data_0f45f5ea3f9053e32e10ebec984303a9
#
_entry.id   0f45f5ea3f9053e32e10ebec984303a9
#
_cell.length_a   1.000
_cell.length_b   1.000
_cell.length_c   1.000
_cell.angle_alpha   90.00
_cell.angle_beta   90.00
_cell.angle_gamma   90.00
#
_symmetry.space_group_name_H-M   'P 1'
#
loop_
_entity.id
_entity.type
_entity.pdbx_description
1 polymer ?
#
loop_
_entity_poly.entity_id
_entity_poly.type
_entity_poly.pdbx_seq_one_letter_code
_entity_poly.pdbx_strand_id
1 'polypeptide(L)'
;MVTTMMAKRNKVADEEETCCGYAGVDADVVDAEGRATELRPLSLSSPHTQAFHLAWLSLFACFFAAFAAPPILPALRPALVLSPTSDVPAAAVASLSATLVGRLAMGPACDLLGPRHASGLASLLAALAVALAASAASSPAGFVWLRFVSGLSLANFVANQHWMSRVFSPSSVGLANAVAAGWANAGSAAAQLVMPVAYDLVALRLGVPVTVAWRVTYLLLPCVLLVATGLAVLAFPYSGDVGGEAKKTTPTRERCFWEVVRGGVGDYRAWVLALTYGYCYGVELIMENVAAEFFRKKFRLGMEEAGAAAACFGAMNAVARPAGGMASDAVARAFGVRGRLWALWAVQTAGAAMCVVIGRMGAAEAPSLAATVAVLVACAAFVQAASGLTFGVVPFVSKRSLGVVSGMTASGGAVGAIVTNRLFFSGSRYTIDEAISLTGVASLICTLALALIHFPRHGGMLCGPTTTAAGDEHDDSGDDEDANDHGDYTLLK
;
A
#
# COMPACT_ATOMS: atom_id res chain seq x y z
N MET A 1 4.47 -57.91 -29.03
CA MET A 1 4.39 -56.45 -29.33
C MET A 1 3.53 -55.65 -28.32
N VAL A 2 2.52 -56.23 -27.71
CA VAL A 2 1.69 -55.58 -26.69
C VAL A 2 2.38 -55.50 -25.33
N THR A 3 3.19 -56.52 -24.96
CA THR A 3 3.90 -56.58 -23.68
C THR A 3 5.05 -55.57 -23.55
N THR A 4 5.65 -55.19 -24.68
CA THR A 4 6.76 -54.18 -24.71
C THR A 4 6.24 -52.74 -24.63
N MET A 5 4.99 -52.49 -25.04
CA MET A 5 4.33 -51.17 -24.90
C MET A 5 3.85 -50.91 -23.47
N MET A 6 3.40 -51.92 -22.73
CA MET A 6 3.02 -51.74 -21.32
C MET A 6 4.22 -51.50 -20.39
N ALA A 7 5.37 -52.14 -20.67
CA ALA A 7 6.59 -51.88 -19.88
C ALA A 7 7.18 -50.47 -20.11
N LYS A 8 6.97 -49.88 -21.30
CA LYS A 8 7.41 -48.50 -21.59
C LYS A 8 6.50 -47.46 -21.00
N ARG A 9 5.22 -47.77 -20.81
CA ARG A 9 4.23 -46.87 -20.18
C ARG A 9 4.37 -46.81 -18.66
N ASN A 10 4.75 -47.92 -18.01
CA ASN A 10 5.07 -47.94 -16.60
C ASN A 10 6.43 -47.27 -16.26
N LYS A 11 7.41 -47.32 -17.17
CA LYS A 11 8.69 -46.63 -16.95
C LYS A 11 8.59 -45.11 -17.09
N VAL A 12 7.67 -44.58 -17.90
CA VAL A 12 7.42 -43.15 -18.01
C VAL A 12 6.60 -42.63 -16.80
N ALA A 13 5.72 -43.47 -16.23
CA ALA A 13 5.00 -43.13 -15.00
C ALA A 13 5.91 -43.10 -13.76
N ASP A 14 6.90 -43.99 -13.69
CA ASP A 14 7.87 -44.02 -12.58
C ASP A 14 8.99 -42.94 -12.70
N GLU A 15 9.23 -42.37 -13.87
CA GLU A 15 10.18 -41.25 -14.05
C GLU A 15 9.50 -39.86 -13.82
N GLU A 16 8.17 -39.74 -13.88
CA GLU A 16 7.43 -38.53 -13.50
C GLU A 16 7.27 -38.41 -11.97
N GLU A 17 7.36 -39.50 -11.19
CA GLU A 17 7.26 -39.45 -9.71
C GLU A 17 8.57 -39.05 -8.99
N THR A 18 9.70 -38.93 -9.68
CA THR A 18 11.00 -38.70 -9.01
C THR A 18 11.48 -37.25 -9.07
N CYS A 19 10.67 -36.30 -9.56
CA CYS A 19 11.02 -34.87 -9.62
C CYS A 19 10.31 -33.97 -8.60
N CYS A 20 9.56 -34.48 -7.62
CA CYS A 20 9.02 -33.66 -6.55
C CYS A 20 9.18 -34.34 -5.18
N GLY A 21 10.38 -34.24 -4.63
CA GLY A 21 10.66 -34.62 -3.24
C GLY A 21 10.12 -33.61 -2.23
N TYR A 22 8.78 -33.42 -2.17
CA TYR A 22 8.06 -32.83 -1.05
C TYR A 22 6.74 -33.58 -0.86
N ALA A 23 6.86 -34.85 -0.46
CA ALA A 23 5.71 -35.62 0.00
C ALA A 23 5.34 -35.16 1.41
N GLY A 24 4.17 -34.52 1.58
CA GLY A 24 3.57 -34.27 2.90
C GLY A 24 3.08 -32.86 3.21
N VAL A 25 3.10 -31.93 2.25
CA VAL A 25 2.52 -30.59 2.40
C VAL A 25 1.27 -30.50 1.52
N ASP A 26 0.17 -29.92 2.05
CA ASP A 26 -1.00 -29.57 1.25
C ASP A 26 -0.52 -28.81 0.00
N ALA A 27 -0.46 -29.49 -1.15
CA ALA A 27 0.03 -28.90 -2.38
C ALA A 27 -0.93 -27.77 -2.76
N ASP A 28 -0.42 -26.54 -2.90
CA ASP A 28 -1.22 -25.47 -3.47
C ASP A 28 -1.69 -25.87 -4.87
N VAL A 29 -2.93 -25.53 -5.19
CA VAL A 29 -3.39 -25.62 -6.56
C VAL A 29 -2.63 -24.53 -7.34
N VAL A 30 -1.71 -24.94 -8.21
CA VAL A 30 -0.87 -24.05 -8.98
C VAL A 30 -1.28 -24.03 -10.45
N ASP A 31 -1.05 -22.91 -11.11
CA ASP A 31 -1.24 -22.78 -12.57
C ASP A 31 -0.04 -23.39 -13.34
N ALA A 32 -0.12 -23.36 -14.69
CA ALA A 32 0.91 -23.89 -15.57
C ALA A 32 2.29 -23.21 -15.39
N GLU A 33 2.31 -22.00 -14.84
CA GLU A 33 3.53 -21.24 -14.50
C GLU A 33 4.00 -21.46 -13.06
N GLY A 34 3.37 -22.35 -12.30
CA GLY A 34 3.71 -22.66 -10.91
C GLY A 34 3.28 -21.61 -9.90
N ARG A 35 2.32 -20.72 -10.23
CA ARG A 35 1.78 -19.69 -9.35
C ARG A 35 0.55 -20.21 -8.61
N ALA A 36 0.39 -19.86 -7.33
CA ALA A 36 -0.76 -20.27 -6.52
C ALA A 36 -2.07 -19.66 -7.05
N THR A 37 -3.07 -20.49 -7.29
CA THR A 37 -4.40 -20.05 -7.76
C THR A 37 -5.33 -19.64 -6.65
N GLU A 38 -4.98 -19.96 -5.38
CA GLU A 38 -5.74 -19.60 -4.18
C GLU A 38 -4.82 -18.97 -3.13
N LEU A 39 -5.34 -17.97 -2.40
CA LEU A 39 -4.69 -17.43 -1.21
C LEU A 39 -5.25 -18.10 0.03
N ARG A 40 -4.39 -18.79 0.80
CA ARG A 40 -4.70 -19.36 2.12
C ARG A 40 -3.98 -18.56 3.21
N PRO A 41 -4.48 -17.39 3.62
CA PRO A 41 -3.71 -16.43 4.42
C PRO A 41 -3.38 -16.90 5.85
N LEU A 42 -4.01 -17.97 6.34
CA LEU A 42 -3.75 -18.55 7.67
C LEU A 42 -2.86 -19.80 7.62
N SER A 43 -2.46 -20.26 6.43
CA SER A 43 -1.55 -21.38 6.26
C SER A 43 -0.10 -20.90 6.27
N LEU A 44 0.83 -21.72 6.75
CA LEU A 44 2.28 -21.52 6.67
C LEU A 44 2.97 -22.68 5.95
N SER A 45 2.20 -23.63 5.43
CA SER A 45 2.72 -24.90 4.94
C SER A 45 3.33 -24.82 3.55
N SER A 46 2.81 -23.96 2.67
CA SER A 46 3.27 -23.86 1.30
C SER A 46 4.31 -22.76 1.08
N PRO A 47 5.22 -22.91 0.12
CA PRO A 47 6.22 -21.88 -0.20
C PRO A 47 5.59 -20.57 -0.69
N HIS A 48 4.45 -20.62 -1.38
CA HIS A 48 3.73 -19.44 -1.84
C HIS A 48 3.16 -18.63 -0.67
N THR A 49 2.57 -19.31 0.31
CA THR A 49 2.03 -18.66 1.52
C THR A 49 3.14 -18.13 2.43
N GLN A 50 4.28 -18.85 2.51
CA GLN A 50 5.47 -18.34 3.22
C GLN A 50 6.01 -17.07 2.56
N ALA A 51 6.11 -17.04 1.22
CA ALA A 51 6.50 -15.85 0.46
C ALA A 51 5.53 -14.68 0.72
N PHE A 52 4.21 -14.97 0.75
CA PHE A 52 3.18 -14.00 1.11
C PHE A 52 3.42 -13.42 2.51
N HIS A 53 3.67 -14.26 3.51
CA HIS A 53 3.92 -13.78 4.88
C HIS A 53 5.19 -12.96 5.01
N LEU A 54 6.28 -13.36 4.37
CA LEU A 54 7.53 -12.60 4.36
C LEU A 54 7.36 -11.25 3.67
N ALA A 55 6.62 -11.21 2.57
CA ALA A 55 6.37 -9.99 1.83
C ALA A 55 5.62 -8.95 2.67
N TRP A 56 4.44 -9.32 3.23
CA TRP A 56 3.69 -8.35 4.03
C TRP A 56 4.38 -7.99 5.36
N LEU A 57 5.10 -8.92 6.00
CA LEU A 57 5.87 -8.63 7.22
C LEU A 57 7.02 -7.65 6.96
N SER A 58 7.74 -7.80 5.84
CA SER A 58 8.78 -6.87 5.42
C SER A 58 8.21 -5.47 5.20
N LEU A 59 7.07 -5.39 4.53
CA LEU A 59 6.39 -4.11 4.29
C LEU A 59 5.78 -3.54 5.60
N PHE A 60 5.29 -4.38 6.51
CA PHE A 60 4.84 -3.98 7.85
C PHE A 60 5.97 -3.30 8.63
N ALA A 61 7.19 -3.86 8.62
CA ALA A 61 8.35 -3.25 9.25
C ALA A 61 8.67 -1.87 8.64
N CYS A 62 8.49 -1.72 7.32
CA CYS A 62 8.66 -0.45 6.63
C CYS A 62 7.62 0.59 7.06
N PHE A 63 6.33 0.21 7.18
CA PHE A 63 5.28 1.08 7.72
C PHE A 63 5.55 1.45 9.17
N PHE A 64 5.94 0.48 10.00
CA PHE A 64 6.33 0.74 11.38
C PHE A 64 7.44 1.80 11.46
N ALA A 65 8.51 1.66 10.66
CA ALA A 65 9.63 2.59 10.66
C ALA A 65 9.25 3.99 10.14
N ALA A 66 8.43 4.06 9.08
CA ALA A 66 7.98 5.33 8.52
C ALA A 66 7.10 6.13 9.49
N PHE A 67 6.31 5.45 10.32
CA PHE A 67 5.38 6.07 11.26
C PHE A 67 5.81 6.00 12.73
N ALA A 68 7.08 5.68 13.01
CA ALA A 68 7.61 5.61 14.36
C ALA A 68 7.71 6.98 15.08
N ALA A 69 7.90 8.09 14.33
CA ALA A 69 8.10 9.42 14.92
C ALA A 69 6.81 10.08 15.45
N PRO A 70 5.65 10.06 14.75
CA PRO A 70 4.45 10.77 15.16
C PRO A 70 4.02 10.49 16.61
N PRO A 71 3.94 9.24 17.10
CA PRO A 71 3.45 8.96 18.44
C PRO A 71 4.38 9.43 19.55
N ILE A 72 5.69 9.52 19.33
CA ILE A 72 6.68 9.99 20.32
C ILE A 72 7.12 11.45 20.06
N LEU A 73 6.41 12.18 19.22
CA LEU A 73 6.69 13.58 18.91
C LEU A 73 6.77 14.49 20.15
N PRO A 74 5.96 14.30 21.22
CA PRO A 74 6.12 15.05 22.46
C PRO A 74 7.50 14.94 23.09
N ALA A 75 8.16 13.79 22.98
CA ALA A 75 9.51 13.58 23.46
C ALA A 75 10.58 14.13 22.51
N LEU A 76 10.34 14.05 21.19
CA LEU A 76 11.26 14.55 20.16
C LEU A 76 11.33 16.08 20.13
N ARG A 77 10.22 16.78 20.39
CA ARG A 77 10.15 18.26 20.34
C ARG A 77 11.18 18.93 21.25
N PRO A 78 11.22 18.67 22.56
CA PRO A 78 12.22 19.30 23.43
C PRO A 78 13.64 18.78 23.16
N ALA A 79 13.80 17.52 22.78
CA ALA A 79 15.11 16.92 22.53
C ALA A 79 15.81 17.50 21.29
N LEU A 80 15.05 17.92 20.27
CA LEU A 80 15.56 18.42 18.99
C LEU A 80 15.17 19.88 18.72
N VAL A 81 14.54 20.55 19.69
CA VAL A 81 14.06 21.95 19.60
C VAL A 81 13.16 22.18 18.37
N LEU A 82 12.16 21.29 18.19
CA LEU A 82 11.30 21.33 17.01
C LEU A 82 10.18 22.35 17.13
N SER A 83 10.02 23.17 16.10
CA SER A 83 8.83 24.01 15.92
C SER A 83 7.64 23.17 15.46
N PRO A 84 6.48 23.23 16.16
CA PRO A 84 5.31 22.45 15.79
C PRO A 84 4.65 22.93 14.47
N THR A 85 4.87 24.18 14.08
CA THR A 85 4.23 24.81 12.91
C THR A 85 5.08 24.78 11.65
N SER A 86 6.41 24.60 11.76
CA SER A 86 7.33 24.57 10.63
C SER A 86 8.04 23.23 10.47
N ASP A 87 8.73 22.75 11.51
CA ASP A 87 9.62 21.59 11.38
C ASP A 87 8.84 20.26 11.30
N VAL A 88 7.77 20.12 12.06
CA VAL A 88 6.95 18.92 12.07
C VAL A 88 6.23 18.70 10.72
N PRO A 89 5.54 19.70 10.14
CA PRO A 89 4.98 19.58 8.80
C PRO A 89 6.05 19.40 7.72
N ALA A 90 7.19 20.08 7.82
CA ALA A 90 8.29 19.91 6.87
C ALA A 90 8.84 18.47 6.88
N ALA A 91 8.99 17.90 8.07
CA ALA A 91 9.43 16.51 8.24
C ALA A 91 8.41 15.50 7.69
N ALA A 92 7.10 15.75 7.84
CA ALA A 92 6.05 14.94 7.23
C ALA A 92 6.13 15.00 5.69
N VAL A 93 6.25 16.21 5.12
CA VAL A 93 6.42 16.39 3.66
C VAL A 93 7.70 15.71 3.17
N ALA A 94 8.80 15.80 3.91
CA ALA A 94 10.05 15.13 3.54
C ALA A 94 9.88 13.61 3.47
N SER A 95 9.19 12.99 4.45
CA SER A 95 8.87 11.56 4.45
C SER A 95 8.01 11.16 3.24
N LEU A 96 6.98 11.94 2.94
CA LEU A 96 6.08 11.68 1.78
C LEU A 96 6.81 11.84 0.44
N SER A 97 7.68 12.86 0.33
CA SER A 97 8.51 13.07 -0.86
C SER A 97 9.49 11.94 -1.08
N ALA A 98 10.12 11.45 0.00
CA ALA A 98 10.99 10.29 -0.03
C ALA A 98 10.25 9.02 -0.48
N THR A 99 9.03 8.81 0.01
CA THR A 99 8.15 7.71 -0.41
C THR A 99 7.89 7.75 -1.92
N LEU A 100 7.58 8.94 -2.46
CA LEU A 100 7.34 9.12 -3.89
C LEU A 100 8.57 8.77 -4.73
N VAL A 101 9.72 9.37 -4.40
CA VAL A 101 11.00 9.12 -5.11
C VAL A 101 11.42 7.66 -4.98
N GLY A 102 11.30 7.10 -3.78
CA GLY A 102 11.65 5.70 -3.51
C GLY A 102 10.79 4.71 -4.32
N ARG A 103 9.49 4.95 -4.46
CA ARG A 103 8.61 4.12 -5.30
C ARG A 103 8.99 4.15 -6.77
N LEU A 104 9.37 5.31 -7.30
CA LEU A 104 9.83 5.43 -8.68
C LEU A 104 11.13 4.68 -8.92
N ALA A 105 12.06 4.69 -7.95
CA ALA A 105 13.33 3.99 -8.03
C ALA A 105 13.18 2.46 -7.86
N MET A 106 12.18 2.03 -7.08
CA MET A 106 11.98 0.61 -6.75
C MET A 106 11.52 -0.22 -7.95
N GLY A 107 10.76 0.36 -8.90
CA GLY A 107 10.33 -0.35 -10.12
C GLY A 107 11.52 -0.95 -10.88
N PRO A 108 12.46 -0.13 -11.38
CA PRO A 108 13.68 -0.62 -12.01
C PRO A 108 14.53 -1.54 -11.13
N ALA A 109 14.60 -1.30 -9.82
CA ALA A 109 15.31 -2.18 -8.89
C ALA A 109 14.71 -3.59 -8.86
N CYS A 110 13.38 -3.70 -8.88
CA CYS A 110 12.69 -5.00 -8.95
C CYS A 110 12.94 -5.71 -10.28
N ASP A 111 13.04 -4.98 -11.38
CA ASP A 111 13.33 -5.55 -12.70
C ASP A 111 14.76 -6.08 -12.78
N LEU A 112 15.74 -5.42 -12.14
CA LEU A 112 17.14 -5.79 -12.17
C LEU A 112 17.50 -6.90 -11.17
N LEU A 113 16.99 -6.82 -9.94
CA LEU A 113 17.38 -7.68 -8.82
C LEU A 113 16.37 -8.79 -8.54
N GLY A 114 15.17 -8.69 -9.14
CA GLY A 114 13.99 -9.43 -8.69
C GLY A 114 13.35 -8.82 -7.44
N PRO A 115 12.01 -8.93 -7.29
CA PRO A 115 11.26 -8.22 -6.25
C PRO A 115 11.64 -8.68 -4.83
N ARG A 116 11.97 -9.97 -4.62
CA ARG A 116 12.41 -10.51 -3.34
C ARG A 116 13.73 -9.87 -2.88
N HIS A 117 14.76 -9.90 -3.73
CA HIS A 117 16.05 -9.32 -3.39
C HIS A 117 15.97 -7.80 -3.24
N ALA A 118 15.21 -7.12 -4.11
CA ALA A 118 14.95 -5.68 -4.00
C ALA A 118 14.28 -5.33 -2.66
N SER A 119 13.27 -6.09 -2.22
CA SER A 119 12.59 -5.91 -0.94
C SER A 119 13.54 -6.10 0.25
N GLY A 120 14.27 -7.22 0.29
CA GLY A 120 15.20 -7.51 1.39
C GLY A 120 16.33 -6.50 1.50
N LEU A 121 16.98 -6.15 0.38
CA LEU A 121 18.04 -5.13 0.34
C LEU A 121 17.52 -3.74 0.72
N ALA A 122 16.33 -3.35 0.22
CA ALA A 122 15.73 -2.08 0.59
C ALA A 122 15.45 -1.97 2.09
N SER A 123 14.98 -3.06 2.72
CA SER A 123 14.75 -3.09 4.17
C SER A 123 16.04 -2.95 4.96
N LEU A 124 17.14 -3.62 4.54
CA LEU A 124 18.44 -3.49 5.20
C LEU A 124 19.07 -2.11 5.01
N LEU A 125 18.98 -1.55 3.81
CA LEU A 125 19.46 -0.19 3.53
C LEU A 125 18.66 0.85 4.30
N ALA A 126 17.33 0.68 4.40
CA ALA A 126 16.47 1.53 5.21
C ALA A 126 16.84 1.43 6.70
N ALA A 127 17.10 0.24 7.22
CA ALA A 127 17.54 0.06 8.61
C ALA A 127 18.84 0.82 8.91
N LEU A 128 19.83 0.68 8.03
CA LEU A 128 21.11 1.38 8.14
C LEU A 128 20.92 2.91 8.09
N ALA A 129 20.16 3.39 7.09
CA ALA A 129 19.92 4.83 6.91
C ALA A 129 19.15 5.43 8.09
N VAL A 130 18.12 4.74 8.61
CA VAL A 130 17.35 5.17 9.79
C VAL A 130 18.24 5.16 11.06
N ALA A 131 19.07 4.12 11.25
CA ALA A 131 19.97 4.03 12.38
C ALA A 131 21.01 5.17 12.38
N LEU A 132 21.63 5.45 11.24
CA LEU A 132 22.59 6.55 11.09
C LEU A 132 21.91 7.92 11.31
N ALA A 133 20.72 8.12 10.71
CA ALA A 133 19.98 9.37 10.87
C ALA A 133 19.52 9.60 12.33
N ALA A 134 18.99 8.56 13.00
CA ALA A 134 18.58 8.65 14.40
C ALA A 134 19.75 8.93 15.34
N SER A 135 20.92 8.32 15.08
CA SER A 135 22.13 8.54 15.86
C SER A 135 22.69 9.96 15.68
N ALA A 136 22.66 10.50 14.46
CA ALA A 136 23.22 11.81 14.11
C ALA A 136 22.24 12.98 14.36
N ALA A 137 20.93 12.75 14.48
CA ALA A 137 19.96 13.83 14.62
C ALA A 137 20.12 14.59 15.92
N SER A 138 20.50 15.87 15.85
CA SER A 138 20.68 16.80 17.00
C SER A 138 20.02 18.16 16.76
N SER A 139 19.28 18.30 15.65
CA SER A 139 18.68 19.57 15.21
C SER A 139 17.38 19.33 14.45
N PRO A 140 16.56 20.36 14.19
CA PRO A 140 15.39 20.27 13.34
C PRO A 140 15.71 19.70 11.95
N ALA A 141 16.82 20.10 11.33
CA ALA A 141 17.24 19.57 10.03
C ALA A 141 17.58 18.06 10.10
N GLY A 142 18.21 17.61 11.20
CA GLY A 142 18.46 16.19 11.45
C GLY A 142 17.17 15.39 11.58
N PHE A 143 16.13 15.97 12.18
CA PHE A 143 14.80 15.35 12.25
C PHE A 143 14.14 15.25 10.88
N VAL A 144 14.19 16.30 10.07
CA VAL A 144 13.67 16.27 8.69
C VAL A 144 14.37 15.18 7.87
N TRP A 145 15.70 15.06 8.03
CA TRP A 145 16.48 14.00 7.38
C TRP A 145 16.10 12.60 7.88
N LEU A 146 15.94 12.40 9.18
CA LEU A 146 15.46 11.14 9.76
C LEU A 146 14.10 10.74 9.15
N ARG A 147 13.17 11.67 9.07
CA ARG A 147 11.85 11.45 8.47
C ARG A 147 11.93 11.15 6.98
N PHE A 148 12.83 11.81 6.25
CA PHE A 148 13.08 11.53 4.84
C PHE A 148 13.54 10.08 4.64
N VAL A 149 14.60 9.65 5.34
CA VAL A 149 15.11 8.27 5.17
C VAL A 149 14.12 7.22 5.66
N SER A 150 13.34 7.50 6.72
CA SER A 150 12.26 6.62 7.17
C SER A 150 11.17 6.47 6.11
N GLY A 151 10.84 7.56 5.38
CA GLY A 151 9.87 7.54 4.28
C GLY A 151 10.32 6.71 3.08
N LEU A 152 11.64 6.63 2.82
CA LEU A 152 12.18 5.78 1.75
C LEU A 152 11.84 4.30 1.94
N SER A 153 11.67 3.83 3.19
CA SER A 153 11.31 2.43 3.47
C SER A 153 10.00 2.03 2.80
N LEU A 154 9.05 2.97 2.63
CA LEU A 154 7.76 2.72 1.97
C LEU A 154 7.88 2.46 0.45
N ALA A 155 9.07 2.61 -0.14
CA ALA A 155 9.36 2.14 -1.49
C ALA A 155 9.17 0.62 -1.61
N ASN A 156 9.34 -0.12 -0.52
CA ASN A 156 9.15 -1.56 -0.45
C ASN A 156 7.73 -2.01 -0.83
N PHE A 157 6.75 -1.10 -0.81
CA PHE A 157 5.40 -1.37 -1.33
C PHE A 157 5.42 -1.86 -2.78
N VAL A 158 6.24 -1.26 -3.64
CA VAL A 158 6.34 -1.65 -5.06
C VAL A 158 6.93 -3.06 -5.19
N ALA A 159 7.99 -3.36 -4.44
CA ALA A 159 8.60 -4.69 -4.44
C ALA A 159 7.61 -5.76 -3.94
N ASN A 160 6.83 -5.45 -2.91
CA ASN A 160 5.81 -6.34 -2.37
C ASN A 160 4.73 -6.67 -3.41
N GLN A 161 4.15 -5.65 -4.06
CA GLN A 161 3.13 -5.84 -5.09
C GLN A 161 3.66 -6.64 -6.29
N HIS A 162 4.90 -6.36 -6.70
CA HIS A 162 5.55 -7.09 -7.77
C HIS A 162 5.82 -8.56 -7.37
N TRP A 163 6.25 -8.81 -6.14
CA TRP A 163 6.49 -10.16 -5.64
C TRP A 163 5.21 -10.99 -5.59
N MET A 164 4.12 -10.43 -5.08
CA MET A 164 2.81 -11.09 -5.08
C MET A 164 2.33 -11.43 -6.49
N SER A 165 2.60 -10.57 -7.47
CA SER A 165 2.24 -10.82 -8.88
C SER A 165 3.05 -11.96 -9.54
N ARG A 166 4.19 -12.35 -8.95
CA ARG A 166 4.96 -13.53 -9.39
C ARG A 166 4.56 -14.80 -8.65
N VAL A 167 4.09 -14.68 -7.42
CA VAL A 167 3.73 -15.81 -6.56
C VAL A 167 2.32 -16.30 -6.82
N PHE A 168 1.40 -15.39 -7.14
CA PHE A 168 -0.03 -15.67 -7.31
C PHE A 168 -0.48 -15.52 -8.76
N SER A 169 -1.40 -16.39 -9.18
CA SER A 169 -2.01 -16.35 -10.52
C SER A 169 -2.89 -15.12 -10.72
N PRO A 170 -3.23 -14.74 -11.96
CA PRO A 170 -4.11 -13.60 -12.24
C PRO A 170 -5.48 -13.67 -11.55
N SER A 171 -5.98 -14.87 -11.23
CA SER A 171 -7.26 -15.08 -10.52
C SER A 171 -7.19 -14.72 -9.03
N SER A 172 -6.03 -14.86 -8.38
CA SER A 172 -5.85 -14.69 -6.93
C SER A 172 -4.97 -13.50 -6.54
N VAL A 173 -4.18 -12.95 -7.46
CA VAL A 173 -3.22 -11.87 -7.20
C VAL A 173 -3.89 -10.59 -6.67
N GLY A 174 -5.10 -10.28 -7.11
CA GLY A 174 -5.84 -9.10 -6.63
C GLY A 174 -6.11 -9.17 -5.14
N LEU A 175 -6.64 -10.33 -4.68
CA LEU A 175 -6.88 -10.58 -3.25
C LEU A 175 -5.57 -10.63 -2.47
N ALA A 176 -4.55 -11.34 -2.98
CA ALA A 176 -3.25 -11.44 -2.32
C ALA A 176 -2.61 -10.06 -2.11
N ASN A 177 -2.62 -9.21 -3.12
CA ASN A 177 -2.14 -7.82 -3.02
C ASN A 177 -2.94 -6.99 -2.02
N ALA A 178 -4.27 -7.08 -2.02
CA ALA A 178 -5.13 -6.32 -1.12
C ALA A 178 -4.91 -6.72 0.35
N VAL A 179 -4.82 -8.03 0.62
CA VAL A 179 -4.58 -8.54 1.98
C VAL A 179 -3.16 -8.20 2.43
N ALA A 180 -2.14 -8.43 1.59
CA ALA A 180 -0.75 -8.11 1.92
C ALA A 180 -0.58 -6.61 2.22
N ALA A 181 -1.13 -5.73 1.38
CA ALA A 181 -1.08 -4.30 1.60
C ALA A 181 -1.85 -3.87 2.86
N GLY A 182 -3.04 -4.43 3.12
CA GLY A 182 -3.83 -4.12 4.30
C GLY A 182 -3.13 -4.52 5.60
N TRP A 183 -2.59 -5.74 5.65
CA TRP A 183 -1.86 -6.24 6.82
C TRP A 183 -0.56 -5.50 7.04
N ALA A 184 0.15 -5.14 5.98
CA ALA A 184 1.37 -4.36 6.07
C ALA A 184 1.12 -2.95 6.59
N ASN A 185 0.05 -2.28 6.15
CA ASN A 185 -0.31 -0.95 6.64
C ASN A 185 -0.64 -0.93 8.14
N ALA A 186 -1.07 -2.05 8.74
CA ALA A 186 -1.22 -2.17 10.20
C ALA A 186 0.09 -1.92 10.97
N GLY A 187 1.26 -1.92 10.29
CA GLY A 187 2.54 -1.51 10.85
C GLY A 187 2.54 -0.06 11.35
N SER A 188 1.78 0.85 10.72
CA SER A 188 1.59 2.21 11.22
C SER A 188 0.84 2.23 12.55
N ALA A 189 -0.21 1.41 12.68
CA ALA A 189 -0.95 1.25 13.93
C ALA A 189 -0.06 0.65 15.04
N ALA A 190 0.72 -0.36 14.70
CA ALA A 190 1.67 -0.95 15.63
C ALA A 190 2.70 0.09 16.12
N ALA A 191 3.19 0.98 15.24
CA ALA A 191 4.07 2.07 15.62
C ALA A 191 3.38 3.07 16.57
N GLN A 192 2.13 3.44 16.29
CA GLN A 192 1.33 4.34 17.15
C GLN A 192 1.16 3.77 18.56
N LEU A 193 0.98 2.47 18.67
CA LEU A 193 0.76 1.78 19.95
C LEU A 193 2.07 1.48 20.68
N VAL A 194 3.06 0.93 19.99
CA VAL A 194 4.26 0.34 20.60
C VAL A 194 5.33 1.39 20.90
N MET A 195 5.49 2.42 20.04
CA MET A 195 6.57 3.40 20.21
C MET A 195 6.46 4.22 21.50
N PRO A 196 5.28 4.71 21.94
CA PRO A 196 5.14 5.39 23.23
C PRO A 196 5.51 4.50 24.42
N VAL A 197 4.96 3.28 24.45
CA VAL A 197 5.24 2.30 25.53
C VAL A 197 6.72 1.96 25.61
N ALA A 198 7.34 1.74 24.45
CA ALA A 198 8.77 1.44 24.41
C ALA A 198 9.63 2.63 24.82
N TYR A 199 9.23 3.85 24.43
CA TYR A 199 9.91 5.07 24.88
C TYR A 199 9.82 5.23 26.41
N ASP A 200 8.63 5.06 26.98
CA ASP A 200 8.43 5.17 28.42
C ASP A 200 9.17 4.06 29.19
N LEU A 201 9.25 2.85 28.65
CA LEU A 201 10.06 1.78 29.21
C LEU A 201 11.55 2.19 29.25
N VAL A 202 12.08 2.73 28.15
CA VAL A 202 13.50 3.14 28.07
C VAL A 202 13.78 4.34 28.96
N ALA A 203 12.94 5.38 28.93
CA ALA A 203 13.16 6.62 29.67
C ALA A 203 12.87 6.48 31.16
N LEU A 204 11.74 5.86 31.53
CA LEU A 204 11.26 5.85 32.92
C LEU A 204 11.71 4.60 33.68
N ARG A 205 11.73 3.43 33.06
CA ARG A 205 12.09 2.17 33.74
C ARG A 205 13.58 1.87 33.71
N LEU A 206 14.25 2.16 32.58
CA LEU A 206 15.70 1.95 32.45
C LEU A 206 16.49 3.19 32.85
N GLY A 207 15.85 4.34 33.14
CA GLY A 207 16.48 5.56 33.58
C GLY A 207 17.36 6.22 32.51
N VAL A 208 17.15 5.97 31.25
CA VAL A 208 17.93 6.58 30.17
C VAL A 208 17.51 8.05 30.00
N PRO A 209 18.45 8.99 29.88
CA PRO A 209 18.13 10.40 29.70
C PRO A 209 17.19 10.63 28.53
N VAL A 210 16.19 11.49 28.71
CA VAL A 210 15.15 11.80 27.72
C VAL A 210 15.72 12.14 26.32
N THR A 211 16.85 12.87 26.30
CA THR A 211 17.53 13.25 25.04
C THR A 211 18.13 12.07 24.29
N VAL A 212 18.33 10.92 24.93
CA VAL A 212 18.92 9.71 24.36
C VAL A 212 17.85 8.60 24.21
N ALA A 213 16.87 8.56 25.10
CA ALA A 213 15.86 7.50 25.14
C ALA A 213 15.14 7.29 23.80
N TRP A 214 14.76 8.36 23.11
CA TRP A 214 14.11 8.26 21.79
C TRP A 214 15.03 7.62 20.73
N ARG A 215 16.37 7.88 20.79
CA ARG A 215 17.33 7.24 19.88
C ARG A 215 17.41 5.74 20.12
N VAL A 216 17.48 5.35 21.39
CA VAL A 216 17.51 3.94 21.79
C VAL A 216 16.24 3.23 21.31
N THR A 217 15.08 3.86 21.49
CA THR A 217 13.79 3.32 21.03
C THR A 217 13.77 3.13 19.51
N TYR A 218 14.29 4.12 18.74
CA TYR A 218 14.41 4.01 17.29
C TYR A 218 15.35 2.89 16.84
N LEU A 219 16.48 2.72 17.52
CA LEU A 219 17.44 1.68 17.17
C LEU A 219 16.92 0.28 17.53
N LEU A 220 16.22 0.16 18.66
CA LEU A 220 15.72 -1.14 19.13
C LEU A 220 14.48 -1.64 18.36
N LEU A 221 13.58 -0.78 17.92
CA LEU A 221 12.34 -1.23 17.30
C LEU A 221 12.35 -1.09 15.78
N PRO A 222 12.31 0.11 15.18
CA PRO A 222 12.26 0.20 13.71
C PRO A 222 13.44 -0.49 13.03
N CYS A 223 14.67 -0.26 13.52
CA CYS A 223 15.84 -0.81 12.85
C CYS A 223 15.94 -2.33 13.01
N VAL A 224 15.66 -2.86 14.20
CA VAL A 224 15.68 -4.32 14.41
C VAL A 224 14.60 -5.01 13.58
N LEU A 225 13.37 -4.45 13.49
CA LEU A 225 12.32 -5.00 12.65
C LEU A 225 12.72 -5.01 11.16
N LEU A 226 13.28 -3.91 10.67
CA LEU A 226 13.75 -3.82 9.28
C LEU A 226 14.88 -4.81 8.99
N VAL A 227 15.85 -4.95 9.91
CA VAL A 227 16.94 -5.92 9.77
C VAL A 227 16.40 -7.35 9.78
N ALA A 228 15.57 -7.69 10.78
CA ALA A 228 15.04 -9.04 10.94
C ALA A 228 14.22 -9.47 9.71
N THR A 229 13.31 -8.60 9.25
CA THR A 229 12.49 -8.91 8.07
C THR A 229 13.31 -8.90 6.78
N GLY A 230 14.25 -7.97 6.61
CA GLY A 230 15.14 -7.93 5.46
C GLY A 230 15.99 -9.19 5.33
N LEU A 231 16.60 -9.66 6.43
CA LEU A 231 17.36 -10.89 6.46
C LEU A 231 16.46 -12.12 6.22
N ALA A 232 15.27 -12.17 6.83
CA ALA A 232 14.34 -13.27 6.62
C ALA A 232 13.91 -13.38 5.14
N VAL A 233 13.64 -12.26 4.48
CA VAL A 233 13.31 -12.22 3.04
C VAL A 233 14.48 -12.71 2.18
N LEU A 234 15.72 -12.28 2.47
CA LEU A 234 16.89 -12.70 1.70
C LEU A 234 17.26 -14.16 1.95
N ALA A 235 17.08 -14.64 3.18
CA ALA A 235 17.41 -16.03 3.55
C ALA A 235 16.37 -17.05 3.04
N PHE A 236 15.20 -16.61 2.60
CA PHE A 236 14.11 -17.49 2.19
C PHE A 236 14.45 -18.22 0.87
N PRO A 237 14.53 -19.56 0.84
CA PRO A 237 14.91 -20.32 -0.34
C PRO A 237 13.70 -20.52 -1.26
N TYR A 238 13.30 -19.48 -1.99
CA TYR A 238 12.20 -19.57 -2.95
C TYR A 238 12.73 -19.73 -4.37
N SER A 239 12.55 -20.92 -4.94
CA SER A 239 13.04 -21.24 -6.30
C SER A 239 12.23 -20.60 -7.43
N GLY A 240 11.07 -20.02 -7.16
CA GLY A 240 10.25 -19.32 -8.16
C GLY A 240 10.91 -18.06 -8.74
N ASP A 241 11.96 -17.53 -8.09
CA ASP A 241 12.79 -16.45 -8.65
C ASP A 241 13.79 -16.94 -9.73
N VAL A 242 14.04 -18.26 -9.81
CA VAL A 242 15.07 -18.87 -10.70
C VAL A 242 14.48 -19.29 -12.05
N GLY A 243 13.15 -19.39 -12.17
CA GLY A 243 12.45 -19.77 -13.41
C GLY A 243 12.34 -18.67 -14.47
N GLY A 244 12.79 -17.46 -14.17
CA GLY A 244 12.92 -16.38 -15.13
C GLY A 244 14.36 -16.21 -15.55
N GLU A 245 14.88 -17.08 -16.43
CA GLU A 245 15.99 -16.64 -17.28
C GLU A 245 15.63 -15.26 -17.79
N ALA A 246 16.49 -14.29 -17.47
CA ALA A 246 16.42 -12.99 -18.09
C ALA A 246 16.44 -13.22 -19.61
N LYS A 247 15.25 -13.31 -20.22
CA LYS A 247 15.13 -13.29 -21.67
C LYS A 247 15.90 -12.04 -22.07
N LYS A 248 17.09 -12.24 -22.64
CA LYS A 248 17.94 -11.16 -23.18
C LYS A 248 17.02 -10.22 -23.94
N THR A 249 16.84 -9.04 -23.39
CA THR A 249 16.00 -7.98 -23.97
C THR A 249 16.62 -7.58 -25.29
N THR A 250 16.03 -8.02 -26.38
CA THR A 250 16.31 -7.52 -27.71
C THR A 250 16.00 -6.03 -27.82
N PRO A 251 16.68 -5.25 -28.66
CA PRO A 251 16.51 -3.79 -28.82
C PRO A 251 15.07 -3.33 -29.15
N THR A 252 14.22 -4.25 -29.59
CA THR A 252 12.79 -4.02 -29.86
C THR A 252 11.99 -3.67 -28.58
N ARG A 253 12.50 -4.03 -27.39
CA ARG A 253 11.80 -3.83 -26.11
C ARG A 253 11.87 -2.38 -25.58
N GLU A 254 12.88 -1.60 -25.92
CA GLU A 254 12.96 -0.20 -25.48
C GLU A 254 11.90 0.67 -26.17
N ARG A 255 11.61 0.46 -27.44
CA ARG A 255 10.55 1.17 -28.16
C ARG A 255 9.18 0.83 -27.58
N CYS A 256 8.95 -0.43 -27.24
CA CYS A 256 7.72 -0.89 -26.59
C CYS A 256 7.55 -0.30 -25.18
N PHE A 257 8.64 -0.08 -24.42
CA PHE A 257 8.58 0.51 -23.08
C PHE A 257 8.05 1.95 -23.10
N TRP A 258 8.61 2.81 -23.98
CA TRP A 258 8.15 4.19 -24.09
C TRP A 258 6.73 4.32 -24.62
N GLU A 259 6.28 3.44 -25.47
CA GLU A 259 4.89 3.37 -25.92
C GLU A 259 3.95 3.01 -24.77
N VAL A 260 4.31 2.02 -23.94
CA VAL A 260 3.56 1.64 -22.74
C VAL A 260 3.47 2.80 -21.74
N VAL A 261 4.60 3.47 -21.47
CA VAL A 261 4.61 4.65 -20.59
C VAL A 261 3.74 5.76 -21.16
N ARG A 262 3.90 6.08 -22.46
CA ARG A 262 3.12 7.14 -23.13
C ARG A 262 1.63 6.81 -23.14
N GLY A 263 1.26 5.54 -23.36
CA GLY A 263 -0.14 5.08 -23.31
C GLY A 263 -0.76 5.24 -21.93
N GLY A 264 -0.04 4.90 -20.85
CA GLY A 264 -0.55 5.07 -19.49
C GLY A 264 -0.63 6.53 -19.05
N VAL A 265 0.42 7.32 -19.31
CA VAL A 265 0.46 8.75 -18.96
C VAL A 265 -0.52 9.58 -19.80
N GLY A 266 -0.77 9.19 -21.06
CA GLY A 266 -1.72 9.86 -21.95
C GLY A 266 -3.20 9.60 -21.60
N ASP A 267 -3.51 8.59 -20.79
CA ASP A 267 -4.88 8.27 -20.43
C ASP A 267 -5.37 9.16 -19.27
N TYR A 268 -6.36 10.01 -19.54
CA TYR A 268 -6.94 10.93 -18.54
C TYR A 268 -7.55 10.19 -17.35
N ARG A 269 -8.03 8.95 -17.53
CA ARG A 269 -8.62 8.12 -16.46
C ARG A 269 -7.57 7.77 -15.41
N ALA A 270 -6.32 7.54 -15.82
CA ALA A 270 -5.21 7.34 -14.90
C ALA A 270 -4.96 8.57 -14.00
N TRP A 271 -5.05 9.78 -14.55
CA TRP A 271 -4.93 11.03 -13.79
C TRP A 271 -6.09 11.26 -12.84
N VAL A 272 -7.32 10.93 -13.24
CA VAL A 272 -8.50 11.01 -12.36
C VAL A 272 -8.36 10.02 -11.21
N LEU A 273 -7.92 8.78 -11.47
CA LEU A 273 -7.67 7.80 -10.41
C LEU A 273 -6.51 8.22 -9.50
N ALA A 274 -5.45 8.82 -10.04
CA ALA A 274 -4.37 9.36 -9.23
C ALA A 274 -4.84 10.51 -8.32
N LEU A 275 -5.68 11.41 -8.84
CA LEU A 275 -6.27 12.50 -8.06
C LEU A 275 -7.17 11.95 -6.94
N THR A 276 -8.09 11.04 -7.25
CA THR A 276 -9.01 10.47 -6.27
C THR A 276 -8.27 9.65 -5.22
N TYR A 277 -7.24 8.88 -5.61
CA TYR A 277 -6.38 8.15 -4.67
C TYR A 277 -5.56 9.10 -3.79
N GLY A 278 -5.23 10.29 -4.29
CA GLY A 278 -4.63 11.38 -3.52
C GLY A 278 -5.49 11.82 -2.33
N TYR A 279 -6.80 11.65 -2.43
CA TYR A 279 -7.78 12.03 -1.42
C TYR A 279 -8.54 10.85 -0.79
N CYS A 280 -8.06 9.62 -0.95
CA CYS A 280 -8.37 8.50 -0.07
C CYS A 280 -7.12 7.98 0.63
N TYR A 281 -6.13 7.44 -0.08
CA TYR A 281 -4.86 7.03 0.52
C TYR A 281 -4.03 8.23 1.05
N GLY A 282 -4.12 9.40 0.40
CA GLY A 282 -3.51 10.62 0.91
C GLY A 282 -4.07 11.04 2.27
N VAL A 283 -5.38 10.91 2.49
CA VAL A 283 -6.03 11.13 3.80
C VAL A 283 -5.50 10.14 4.84
N GLU A 284 -5.33 8.87 4.47
CA GLU A 284 -4.74 7.84 5.33
C GLU A 284 -3.35 8.26 5.82
N LEU A 285 -2.47 8.64 4.89
CA LEU A 285 -1.11 9.11 5.21
C LEU A 285 -1.10 10.35 6.10
N ILE A 286 -2.04 11.27 5.94
CA ILE A 286 -2.19 12.45 6.80
C ILE A 286 -2.62 12.03 8.20
N MET A 287 -3.69 11.24 8.31
CA MET A 287 -4.23 10.82 9.61
C MET A 287 -3.19 10.04 10.41
N GLU A 288 -2.42 9.16 9.80
CA GLU A 288 -1.31 8.44 10.45
C GLU A 288 -0.21 9.37 11.00
N ASN A 289 -0.02 10.54 10.41
CA ASN A 289 0.93 11.54 10.89
C ASN A 289 0.38 12.46 11.98
N VAL A 290 -0.94 12.73 11.99
CA VAL A 290 -1.51 13.80 12.84
C VAL A 290 -2.43 13.29 13.95
N ALA A 291 -2.97 12.06 13.86
CA ALA A 291 -4.01 11.57 14.77
C ALA A 291 -3.54 11.52 16.24
N ALA A 292 -2.33 11.02 16.51
CA ALA A 292 -1.80 10.99 17.88
C ALA A 292 -1.70 12.40 18.48
N GLU A 293 -1.20 13.36 17.71
CA GLU A 293 -1.10 14.76 18.16
C GLU A 293 -2.47 15.42 18.35
N PHE A 294 -3.42 15.10 17.46
CA PHE A 294 -4.82 15.54 17.59
C PHE A 294 -5.43 15.08 18.92
N PHE A 295 -5.37 13.77 19.22
CA PHE A 295 -5.90 13.22 20.47
C PHE A 295 -5.18 13.77 21.70
N ARG A 296 -3.86 13.87 21.64
CA ARG A 296 -3.06 14.42 22.74
C ARG A 296 -3.44 15.86 23.07
N LYS A 297 -3.58 16.73 22.07
CA LYS A 297 -3.92 18.13 22.27
C LYS A 297 -5.36 18.34 22.69
N LYS A 298 -6.28 17.67 22.00
CA LYS A 298 -7.71 17.91 22.17
C LYS A 298 -8.26 17.32 23.47
N PHE A 299 -7.83 16.08 23.79
CA PHE A 299 -8.33 15.37 24.96
C PHE A 299 -7.35 15.38 26.13
N ARG A 300 -6.20 16.06 25.99
CA ARG A 300 -5.12 16.13 27.01
C ARG A 300 -4.61 14.75 27.45
N LEU A 301 -4.59 13.80 26.51
CA LEU A 301 -4.16 12.44 26.77
C LEU A 301 -2.63 12.36 26.92
N GLY A 302 -2.19 11.36 27.66
CA GLY A 302 -0.81 10.92 27.66
C GLY A 302 -0.36 10.43 26.28
N MET A 303 0.92 10.16 26.14
CA MET A 303 1.51 9.73 24.87
C MET A 303 1.02 8.34 24.47
N GLU A 304 0.94 7.42 25.44
CA GLU A 304 0.45 6.05 25.22
C GLU A 304 -1.04 6.03 24.84
N GLU A 305 -1.88 6.76 25.57
CA GLU A 305 -3.31 6.82 25.32
C GLU A 305 -3.65 7.45 23.96
N ALA A 306 -2.95 8.54 23.62
CA ALA A 306 -3.10 9.20 22.32
C ALA A 306 -2.62 8.30 21.17
N GLY A 307 -1.53 7.57 21.38
CA GLY A 307 -1.03 6.56 20.44
C GLY A 307 -2.03 5.41 20.23
N ALA A 308 -2.61 4.90 21.33
CA ALA A 308 -3.65 3.86 21.27
C ALA A 308 -4.91 4.31 20.51
N ALA A 309 -5.38 5.54 20.75
CA ALA A 309 -6.49 6.10 20.02
C ALA A 309 -6.20 6.27 18.52
N ALA A 310 -4.99 6.74 18.18
CA ALA A 310 -4.54 6.87 16.80
C ALA A 310 -4.35 5.51 16.09
N ALA A 311 -3.87 4.50 16.83
CA ALA A 311 -3.68 3.14 16.31
C ALA A 311 -4.97 2.50 15.80
N CYS A 312 -6.13 2.87 16.36
CA CYS A 312 -7.44 2.40 15.87
C CYS A 312 -7.67 2.73 14.39
N PHE A 313 -7.14 3.87 13.91
CA PHE A 313 -7.23 4.24 12.49
C PHE A 313 -6.43 3.29 11.60
N GLY A 314 -5.15 3.12 11.89
CA GLY A 314 -4.26 2.30 11.06
C GLY A 314 -4.58 0.79 11.13
N ALA A 315 -5.06 0.30 12.30
CA ALA A 315 -5.44 -1.10 12.48
C ALA A 315 -6.60 -1.54 11.57
N MET A 316 -7.49 -0.64 11.22
CA MET A 316 -8.60 -0.91 10.30
C MET A 316 -8.13 -1.34 8.90
N ASN A 317 -6.92 -1.01 8.49
CA ASN A 317 -6.33 -1.44 7.21
C ASN A 317 -6.32 -2.96 7.04
N ALA A 318 -6.12 -3.70 8.13
CA ALA A 318 -6.08 -5.16 8.09
C ALA A 318 -7.38 -5.78 7.57
N VAL A 319 -8.51 -5.10 7.74
CA VAL A 319 -9.85 -5.57 7.38
C VAL A 319 -10.47 -4.72 6.27
N ALA A 320 -10.43 -3.39 6.40
CA ALA A 320 -11.18 -2.48 5.53
C ALA A 320 -10.66 -2.49 4.08
N ARG A 321 -9.35 -2.55 3.88
CA ARG A 321 -8.77 -2.57 2.53
C ARG A 321 -9.09 -3.86 1.76
N PRO A 322 -8.91 -5.07 2.32
CA PRO A 322 -9.40 -6.30 1.71
C PRO A 322 -10.91 -6.30 1.46
N ALA A 323 -11.70 -5.84 2.45
CA ALA A 323 -13.15 -5.75 2.32
C ALA A 323 -13.59 -4.82 1.18
N GLY A 324 -12.88 -3.70 0.97
CA GLY A 324 -13.11 -2.80 -0.17
C GLY A 324 -12.89 -3.49 -1.52
N GLY A 325 -11.82 -4.28 -1.65
CA GLY A 325 -11.56 -5.09 -2.85
C GLY A 325 -12.68 -6.11 -3.11
N MET A 326 -13.04 -6.89 -2.09
CA MET A 326 -14.15 -7.87 -2.18
C MET A 326 -15.49 -7.21 -2.49
N ALA A 327 -15.79 -6.07 -1.89
CA ALA A 327 -17.00 -5.29 -2.18
C ALA A 327 -17.01 -4.79 -3.64
N SER A 328 -15.87 -4.34 -4.15
CA SER A 328 -15.70 -3.97 -5.57
C SER A 328 -16.09 -5.12 -6.48
N ASP A 329 -15.60 -6.34 -6.20
CA ASP A 329 -15.89 -7.52 -7.01
C ASP A 329 -17.35 -7.97 -6.87
N ALA A 330 -17.91 -7.90 -5.66
CA ALA A 330 -19.32 -8.23 -5.43
C ALA A 330 -20.28 -7.30 -6.19
N VAL A 331 -20.03 -5.99 -6.14
CA VAL A 331 -20.85 -5.00 -6.87
C VAL A 331 -20.65 -5.14 -8.37
N ALA A 332 -19.43 -5.47 -8.83
CA ALA A 332 -19.17 -5.67 -10.25
C ALA A 332 -19.91 -6.87 -10.86
N ARG A 333 -20.14 -7.93 -10.07
CA ARG A 333 -20.96 -9.08 -10.52
C ARG A 333 -22.38 -8.69 -10.85
N ALA A 334 -22.96 -7.71 -10.13
CA ALA A 334 -24.33 -7.26 -10.34
C ALA A 334 -24.44 -6.11 -11.36
N PHE A 335 -23.48 -5.19 -11.36
CA PHE A 335 -23.59 -3.90 -12.07
C PHE A 335 -22.39 -3.57 -12.98
N GLY A 336 -21.46 -4.52 -13.16
CA GLY A 336 -20.27 -4.33 -13.98
C GLY A 336 -19.34 -3.23 -13.48
N VAL A 337 -18.53 -2.67 -14.39
CA VAL A 337 -17.57 -1.59 -14.09
C VAL A 337 -18.26 -0.34 -13.58
N ARG A 338 -19.45 -0.05 -14.07
CA ARG A 338 -20.28 1.07 -13.61
C ARG A 338 -20.58 0.96 -12.10
N GLY A 339 -20.90 -0.26 -11.63
CA GLY A 339 -21.11 -0.52 -10.20
C GLY A 339 -19.86 -0.25 -9.36
N ARG A 340 -18.67 -0.62 -9.86
CA ARG A 340 -17.39 -0.32 -9.19
C ARG A 340 -17.19 1.19 -9.00
N LEU A 341 -17.49 2.00 -10.03
CA LEU A 341 -17.37 3.46 -9.95
C LEU A 341 -18.33 4.07 -8.92
N TRP A 342 -19.58 3.62 -8.90
CA TRP A 342 -20.57 4.06 -7.92
C TRP A 342 -20.20 3.63 -6.49
N ALA A 343 -19.72 2.42 -6.30
CA ALA A 343 -19.27 1.94 -4.99
C ALA A 343 -18.06 2.76 -4.49
N LEU A 344 -17.07 3.01 -5.36
CA LEU A 344 -15.91 3.84 -5.04
C LEU A 344 -16.34 5.27 -4.66
N TRP A 345 -17.22 5.87 -5.47
CA TRP A 345 -17.75 7.20 -5.20
C TRP A 345 -18.48 7.29 -3.84
N ALA A 346 -19.35 6.34 -3.56
CA ALA A 346 -20.14 6.32 -2.33
C ALA A 346 -19.25 6.13 -1.10
N VAL A 347 -18.34 5.17 -1.14
CA VAL A 347 -17.44 4.85 -0.01
C VAL A 347 -16.45 5.98 0.24
N GLN A 348 -15.88 6.58 -0.82
CA GLN A 348 -14.97 7.71 -0.68
C GLN A 348 -15.69 8.97 -0.17
N THR A 349 -16.91 9.23 -0.64
CA THR A 349 -17.75 10.34 -0.14
C THR A 349 -18.06 10.16 1.35
N ALA A 350 -18.43 8.94 1.78
CA ALA A 350 -18.67 8.65 3.19
C ALA A 350 -17.42 8.87 4.05
N GLY A 351 -16.25 8.40 3.61
CA GLY A 351 -14.98 8.63 4.30
C GLY A 351 -14.62 10.11 4.42
N ALA A 352 -14.80 10.87 3.33
CA ALA A 352 -14.56 12.31 3.32
C ALA A 352 -15.53 13.06 4.26
N ALA A 353 -16.80 12.68 4.28
CA ALA A 353 -17.77 13.23 5.22
C ALA A 353 -17.39 12.94 6.69
N MET A 354 -16.90 11.72 7.00
CA MET A 354 -16.42 11.38 8.33
C MET A 354 -15.21 12.23 8.74
N CYS A 355 -14.29 12.56 7.82
CA CYS A 355 -13.20 13.51 8.11
C CYS A 355 -13.74 14.89 8.52
N VAL A 356 -14.76 15.40 7.83
CA VAL A 356 -15.42 16.67 8.22
C VAL A 356 -16.03 16.55 9.61
N VAL A 357 -16.70 15.45 9.91
CA VAL A 357 -17.31 15.21 11.24
C VAL A 357 -16.25 15.17 12.33
N ILE A 358 -15.11 14.47 12.13
CA ILE A 358 -14.00 14.41 13.11
C ILE A 358 -13.50 15.82 13.42
N GLY A 359 -13.24 16.64 12.41
CA GLY A 359 -12.76 18.00 12.64
C GLY A 359 -13.82 18.89 13.34
N ARG A 360 -15.11 18.73 13.02
CA ARG A 360 -16.20 19.43 13.72
C ARG A 360 -16.35 18.98 15.17
N MET A 361 -16.24 17.69 15.45
CA MET A 361 -16.22 17.16 16.81
C MET A 361 -15.00 17.67 17.59
N GLY A 362 -13.83 17.74 16.94
CA GLY A 362 -12.64 18.34 17.52
C GLY A 362 -12.83 19.81 17.88
N ALA A 363 -13.56 20.57 17.10
CA ALA A 363 -13.86 21.97 17.37
C ALA A 363 -14.90 22.20 18.51
N ALA A 364 -15.63 21.16 18.96
CA ALA A 364 -16.63 21.29 20.04
C ALA A 364 -15.96 21.65 21.38
N GLU A 365 -16.72 22.35 22.25
CA GLU A 365 -16.25 22.77 23.58
C GLU A 365 -15.98 21.58 24.51
N ALA A 366 -16.84 20.54 24.45
CA ALA A 366 -16.72 19.32 25.27
C ALA A 366 -16.83 18.05 24.39
N PRO A 367 -15.82 17.71 23.60
CA PRO A 367 -15.87 16.54 22.73
C PRO A 367 -15.82 15.24 23.56
N SER A 368 -16.63 14.25 23.15
CA SER A 368 -16.53 12.90 23.70
C SER A 368 -15.39 12.12 23.05
N LEU A 369 -14.44 11.64 23.84
CA LEU A 369 -13.34 10.80 23.35
C LEU A 369 -13.88 9.54 22.67
N ALA A 370 -14.78 8.81 23.31
CA ALA A 370 -15.33 7.57 22.78
C ALA A 370 -16.07 7.79 21.44
N ALA A 371 -16.88 8.86 21.34
CA ALA A 371 -17.57 9.21 20.10
C ALA A 371 -16.57 9.59 18.99
N THR A 372 -15.52 10.36 19.32
CA THR A 372 -14.50 10.76 18.34
C THR A 372 -13.70 9.56 17.84
N VAL A 373 -13.32 8.62 18.71
CA VAL A 373 -12.66 7.37 18.32
C VAL A 373 -13.58 6.51 17.45
N ALA A 374 -14.87 6.39 17.79
CA ALA A 374 -15.83 5.64 16.98
C ALA A 374 -15.98 6.22 15.56
N VAL A 375 -16.07 7.55 15.44
CA VAL A 375 -16.12 8.22 14.12
C VAL A 375 -14.78 8.08 13.38
N LEU A 376 -13.65 8.10 14.08
CA LEU A 376 -12.32 7.85 13.49
C LEU A 376 -12.24 6.44 12.89
N VAL A 377 -12.72 5.43 13.60
CA VAL A 377 -12.76 4.04 13.12
C VAL A 377 -13.68 3.90 11.90
N ALA A 378 -14.85 4.56 11.92
CA ALA A 378 -15.75 4.59 10.77
C ALA A 378 -15.11 5.31 9.57
N CYS A 379 -14.43 6.43 9.80
CA CYS A 379 -13.65 7.13 8.78
C CYS A 379 -12.57 6.23 8.18
N ALA A 380 -11.81 5.55 9.03
CA ALA A 380 -10.78 4.60 8.62
C ALA A 380 -11.37 3.49 7.74
N ALA A 381 -12.50 2.90 8.15
CA ALA A 381 -13.16 1.84 7.40
C ALA A 381 -13.51 2.30 5.96
N PHE A 382 -14.09 3.48 5.80
CA PHE A 382 -14.45 3.99 4.47
C PHE A 382 -13.23 4.41 3.65
N VAL A 383 -12.29 5.15 4.22
CA VAL A 383 -11.10 5.66 3.53
C VAL A 383 -10.23 4.51 3.03
N GLN A 384 -10.03 3.50 3.85
CA GLN A 384 -9.19 2.35 3.52
C GLN A 384 -9.91 1.36 2.59
N ALA A 385 -11.24 1.20 2.73
CA ALA A 385 -12.04 0.46 1.75
C ALA A 385 -12.01 1.14 0.36
N ALA A 386 -12.08 2.49 0.31
CA ALA A 386 -11.94 3.23 -0.94
C ALA A 386 -10.59 2.98 -1.62
N SER A 387 -9.51 2.83 -0.83
CA SER A 387 -8.21 2.43 -1.36
C SER A 387 -8.25 1.05 -2.04
N GLY A 388 -8.93 0.07 -1.45
CA GLY A 388 -9.14 -1.24 -2.05
C GLY A 388 -10.01 -1.19 -3.31
N LEU A 389 -11.11 -0.45 -3.27
CA LEU A 389 -12.03 -0.24 -4.40
C LEU A 389 -11.33 0.42 -5.60
N THR A 390 -10.42 1.39 -5.37
CA THR A 390 -9.69 2.08 -6.44
C THR A 390 -8.90 1.08 -7.29
N PHE A 391 -8.18 0.16 -6.66
CA PHE A 391 -7.42 -0.87 -7.38
C PHE A 391 -8.32 -1.91 -8.08
N GLY A 392 -9.60 -1.98 -7.73
CA GLY A 392 -10.61 -2.72 -8.47
C GLY A 392 -11.01 -2.05 -9.80
N VAL A 393 -10.75 -0.75 -9.99
CA VAL A 393 -11.04 0.01 -11.21
C VAL A 393 -9.82 0.12 -12.13
N VAL A 394 -8.61 0.21 -11.57
CA VAL A 394 -7.34 0.40 -12.29
C VAL A 394 -7.15 -0.55 -13.48
N PRO A 395 -7.44 -1.87 -13.41
CA PRO A 395 -7.22 -2.79 -14.52
C PRO A 395 -8.07 -2.51 -15.78
N PHE A 396 -9.16 -1.75 -15.62
CA PHE A 396 -10.05 -1.41 -16.75
C PHE A 396 -9.57 -0.18 -17.54
N VAL A 397 -8.58 0.57 -17.04
CA VAL A 397 -8.03 1.75 -17.73
C VAL A 397 -7.20 1.34 -18.93
N SER A 398 -6.21 0.46 -18.71
CA SER A 398 -5.38 -0.07 -19.78
C SER A 398 -4.75 -1.39 -19.35
N LYS A 399 -5.00 -2.46 -20.09
CA LYS A 399 -4.35 -3.75 -19.87
C LYS A 399 -2.83 -3.66 -20.20
N ARG A 400 -2.49 -3.01 -21.33
CA ARG A 400 -1.12 -2.87 -21.83
C ARG A 400 -0.23 -2.01 -20.92
N SER A 401 -0.80 -0.96 -20.32
CA SER A 401 -0.09 0.01 -19.46
C SER A 401 -0.47 -0.12 -17.98
N LEU A 402 -0.91 -1.31 -17.53
CA LEU A 402 -1.42 -1.53 -16.17
C LEU A 402 -0.42 -1.12 -15.07
N GLY A 403 0.86 -1.45 -15.24
CA GLY A 403 1.92 -1.06 -14.30
C GLY A 403 2.08 0.45 -14.17
N VAL A 404 2.03 1.17 -15.31
CA VAL A 404 2.13 2.63 -15.35
C VAL A 404 0.92 3.28 -14.67
N VAL A 405 -0.30 2.83 -14.99
CA VAL A 405 -1.55 3.34 -14.41
C VAL A 405 -1.60 3.06 -12.90
N SER A 406 -1.22 1.86 -12.47
CA SER A 406 -1.12 1.51 -11.04
C SER A 406 -0.09 2.36 -10.31
N GLY A 407 1.08 2.59 -10.92
CA GLY A 407 2.14 3.44 -10.38
C GLY A 407 1.71 4.91 -10.26
N MET A 408 1.04 5.46 -11.28
CA MET A 408 0.48 6.81 -11.25
C MET A 408 -0.57 6.95 -10.14
N THR A 409 -1.49 5.99 -10.05
CA THR A 409 -2.52 5.96 -9.00
C THR A 409 -1.88 5.94 -7.61
N ALA A 410 -0.95 5.01 -7.37
CA ALA A 410 -0.26 4.89 -6.09
C ALA A 410 0.56 6.13 -5.71
N SER A 411 1.21 6.75 -6.69
CA SER A 411 1.97 8.01 -6.51
C SER A 411 1.05 9.19 -6.22
N GLY A 412 -0.16 9.20 -6.79
CA GLY A 412 -1.19 10.20 -6.52
C GLY A 412 -1.49 10.32 -5.02
N GLY A 413 -1.50 9.20 -4.28
CA GLY A 413 -1.68 9.20 -2.83
C GLY A 413 -0.63 10.03 -2.09
N ALA A 414 0.65 9.85 -2.42
CA ALA A 414 1.73 10.62 -1.82
C ALA A 414 1.66 12.11 -2.20
N VAL A 415 1.37 12.41 -3.48
CA VAL A 415 1.20 13.80 -3.96
C VAL A 415 0.03 14.48 -3.25
N GLY A 416 -1.13 13.82 -3.15
CA GLY A 416 -2.30 14.34 -2.43
C GLY A 416 -1.99 14.65 -0.97
N ALA A 417 -1.26 13.74 -0.30
CA ALA A 417 -0.83 13.96 1.09
C ALA A 417 0.14 15.14 1.22
N ILE A 418 1.10 15.31 0.29
CA ILE A 418 2.03 16.44 0.27
C ILE A 418 1.27 17.76 0.11
N VAL A 419 0.38 17.83 -0.90
CA VAL A 419 -0.42 19.03 -1.18
C VAL A 419 -1.29 19.38 0.03
N THR A 420 -2.00 18.42 0.58
CA THR A 420 -2.87 18.60 1.76
C THR A 420 -2.08 19.07 2.98
N ASN A 421 -0.91 18.45 3.23
CA ASN A 421 -0.05 18.87 4.34
C ASN A 421 0.43 20.32 4.17
N ARG A 422 0.85 20.70 2.97
CA ARG A 422 1.29 22.07 2.67
C ARG A 422 0.18 23.10 2.80
N LEU A 423 -1.02 22.77 2.33
CA LEU A 423 -2.14 23.70 2.32
C LEU A 423 -2.79 23.88 3.70
N PHE A 424 -2.94 22.80 4.47
CA PHE A 424 -3.77 22.82 5.68
C PHE A 424 -3.00 22.58 6.98
N PHE A 425 -1.90 21.86 6.98
CA PHE A 425 -1.15 21.49 8.19
C PHE A 425 0.17 22.27 8.37
N SER A 426 0.63 23.00 7.35
CA SER A 426 1.85 23.82 7.44
C SER A 426 1.53 25.23 7.87
N GLY A 427 2.30 25.75 8.82
CA GLY A 427 2.11 27.10 9.36
C GLY A 427 1.10 27.15 10.52
N SER A 428 0.65 28.36 10.85
CA SER A 428 -0.27 28.64 11.96
C SER A 428 -1.67 29.07 11.53
N ARG A 429 -1.98 28.89 10.22
CA ARG A 429 -3.25 29.40 9.64
C ARG A 429 -4.46 28.63 10.13
N TYR A 430 -4.33 27.32 10.32
CA TYR A 430 -5.41 26.42 10.73
C TYR A 430 -5.03 25.62 11.95
N THR A 431 -6.01 25.35 12.82
CA THR A 431 -5.88 24.34 13.87
C THR A 431 -5.88 22.93 13.25
N ILE A 432 -5.47 21.92 14.02
CA ILE A 432 -5.51 20.52 13.53
C ILE A 432 -6.95 20.11 13.20
N ASP A 433 -7.92 20.52 14.00
CA ASP A 433 -9.34 20.24 13.81
C ASP A 433 -9.87 20.83 12.49
N GLU A 434 -9.55 22.10 12.23
CA GLU A 434 -9.90 22.77 10.98
C GLU A 434 -9.20 22.12 9.78
N ALA A 435 -7.92 21.78 9.90
CA ALA A 435 -7.16 21.14 8.85
C ALA A 435 -7.73 19.75 8.47
N ILE A 436 -8.18 18.97 9.47
CA ILE A 436 -8.86 17.68 9.22
C ILE A 436 -10.21 17.93 8.50
N SER A 437 -11.01 18.91 8.95
CA SER A 437 -12.26 19.28 8.27
C SER A 437 -12.03 19.70 6.82
N LEU A 438 -11.04 20.56 6.56
CA LEU A 438 -10.69 21.05 5.23
C LEU A 438 -10.19 19.90 4.32
N THR A 439 -9.46 18.96 4.89
CA THR A 439 -9.05 17.72 4.18
C THR A 439 -10.28 16.93 3.72
N GLY A 440 -11.27 16.77 4.60
CA GLY A 440 -12.55 16.14 4.25
C GLY A 440 -13.30 16.87 3.14
N VAL A 441 -13.37 18.20 3.21
CA VAL A 441 -14.00 19.03 2.15
C VAL A 441 -13.26 18.90 0.82
N ALA A 442 -11.93 18.98 0.82
CA ALA A 442 -11.13 18.77 -0.38
C ALA A 442 -11.35 17.36 -0.98
N SER A 443 -11.44 16.34 -0.13
CA SER A 443 -11.77 14.97 -0.55
C SER A 443 -13.14 14.86 -1.20
N LEU A 444 -14.17 15.51 -0.64
CA LEU A 444 -15.52 15.56 -1.24
C LEU A 444 -15.49 16.17 -2.64
N ILE A 445 -14.77 17.28 -2.81
CA ILE A 445 -14.65 17.95 -4.11
C ILE A 445 -13.92 17.05 -5.11
N CYS A 446 -12.78 16.45 -4.72
CA CYS A 446 -12.00 15.60 -5.61
C CYS A 446 -12.72 14.30 -5.97
N THR A 447 -13.57 13.78 -5.11
CA THR A 447 -14.40 12.60 -5.39
C THR A 447 -15.38 12.82 -6.56
N LEU A 448 -15.81 14.07 -6.79
CA LEU A 448 -16.65 14.39 -7.96
C LEU A 448 -15.98 14.10 -9.29
N ALA A 449 -14.65 14.13 -9.35
CA ALA A 449 -13.90 13.80 -10.56
C ALA A 449 -14.11 12.36 -11.05
N LEU A 450 -14.56 11.44 -10.18
CA LEU A 450 -14.92 10.07 -10.61
C LEU A 450 -16.04 10.04 -11.66
N ALA A 451 -16.92 11.05 -11.67
CA ALA A 451 -17.98 11.17 -12.68
C ALA A 451 -17.42 11.41 -14.10
N LEU A 452 -16.16 11.85 -14.23
CA LEU A 452 -15.48 12.04 -15.50
C LEU A 452 -14.99 10.72 -16.12
N ILE A 453 -14.88 9.64 -15.31
CA ILE A 453 -14.38 8.35 -15.80
C ILE A 453 -15.45 7.72 -16.70
N HIS A 454 -15.07 7.50 -17.94
CA HIS A 454 -15.89 6.81 -18.94
C HIS A 454 -15.06 5.75 -19.68
N PHE A 455 -15.60 4.55 -19.76
CA PHE A 455 -15.03 3.43 -20.52
C PHE A 455 -15.89 3.19 -21.76
N PRO A 456 -15.36 3.27 -22.99
CA PRO A 456 -16.16 3.16 -24.22
C PRO A 456 -17.04 1.90 -24.27
N ARG A 457 -16.50 0.74 -23.84
CA ARG A 457 -17.20 -0.55 -23.82
C ARG A 457 -18.10 -0.77 -22.60
N HIS A 458 -17.84 -0.11 -21.46
CA HIS A 458 -18.51 -0.37 -20.18
C HIS A 458 -19.36 0.81 -19.68
N GLY A 459 -19.23 1.98 -20.31
CA GLY A 459 -19.86 3.21 -19.85
C GLY A 459 -19.14 3.89 -18.69
N GLY A 460 -19.73 4.92 -18.12
CA GLY A 460 -19.28 5.65 -16.95
C GLY A 460 -20.35 5.67 -15.86
N MET A 461 -20.14 6.47 -14.81
CA MET A 461 -21.14 6.60 -13.74
C MET A 461 -22.50 7.09 -14.25
N LEU A 462 -22.49 8.12 -15.10
CA LEU A 462 -23.70 8.84 -15.55
C LEU A 462 -24.13 8.46 -16.97
N CYS A 463 -23.19 8.00 -17.81
CA CYS A 463 -23.44 7.69 -19.23
C CYS A 463 -23.29 6.19 -19.49
N GLY A 464 -24.10 5.66 -20.40
CA GLY A 464 -23.98 4.29 -20.89
C GLY A 464 -22.73 4.10 -21.78
N PRO A 465 -22.47 2.85 -22.26
CA PRO A 465 -21.40 2.58 -23.22
C PRO A 465 -21.66 3.33 -24.54
N THR A 466 -20.59 3.82 -25.17
CA THR A 466 -20.65 4.53 -26.45
C THR A 466 -20.46 3.59 -27.64
N THR A 467 -19.82 2.44 -27.46
CA THR A 467 -19.68 1.39 -28.44
C THR A 467 -20.67 0.27 -28.15
N THR A 468 -21.61 0.02 -29.06
CA THR A 468 -22.44 -1.19 -29.04
C THR A 468 -21.61 -2.35 -29.58
N ALA A 469 -21.67 -3.52 -28.92
CA ALA A 469 -20.91 -4.73 -29.25
C ALA A 469 -21.11 -5.31 -30.67
N ALA A 470 -21.86 -4.64 -31.54
CA ALA A 470 -22.24 -5.07 -32.88
C ALA A 470 -21.48 -4.33 -34.01
N GLY A 471 -20.54 -3.42 -33.72
CA GLY A 471 -19.93 -2.54 -34.72
C GLY A 471 -18.45 -2.76 -35.04
N ASP A 472 -17.74 -3.61 -34.32
CA ASP A 472 -16.27 -3.68 -34.39
C ASP A 472 -15.69 -4.90 -35.11
N GLU A 473 -16.42 -5.50 -36.10
CA GLU A 473 -15.83 -6.57 -36.93
C GLU A 473 -15.02 -6.05 -38.14
N HIS A 474 -14.89 -4.73 -38.35
CA HIS A 474 -14.35 -4.27 -39.66
C HIS A 474 -13.36 -3.10 -39.62
N ASP A 475 -12.75 -2.70 -38.49
CA ASP A 475 -11.75 -1.62 -38.55
C ASP A 475 -10.63 -1.70 -37.47
N ASP A 476 -10.01 -2.89 -37.30
CA ASP A 476 -8.78 -3.02 -36.50
C ASP A 476 -7.85 -4.10 -37.07
N SER A 477 -7.40 -3.90 -38.31
CA SER A 477 -6.38 -4.72 -38.98
C SER A 477 -4.98 -4.30 -38.62
N GLY A 478 -4.69 -3.98 -37.34
CA GLY A 478 -3.38 -3.52 -36.89
C GLY A 478 -2.87 -4.04 -35.56
N ASP A 479 -3.73 -4.54 -34.66
CA ASP A 479 -3.32 -4.88 -33.29
C ASP A 479 -3.83 -6.24 -32.74
N ASP A 480 -4.28 -7.18 -33.59
CA ASP A 480 -4.95 -8.42 -33.19
C ASP A 480 -4.01 -9.64 -33.05
N GLU A 481 -2.77 -9.52 -32.60
CA GLU A 481 -2.00 -10.71 -32.19
C GLU A 481 -2.25 -11.19 -30.74
N ASP A 482 -3.03 -10.45 -29.93
CA ASP A 482 -3.36 -10.81 -28.54
C ASP A 482 -4.78 -11.38 -28.34
N ALA A 483 -5.49 -11.76 -29.41
CA ALA A 483 -6.89 -12.23 -29.33
C ALA A 483 -7.06 -13.69 -28.85
N ASN A 484 -5.99 -14.40 -28.47
CA ASN A 484 -6.03 -15.82 -28.09
C ASN A 484 -5.89 -16.11 -26.60
N ASP A 485 -5.95 -15.10 -25.73
CA ASP A 485 -6.07 -15.29 -24.27
C ASP A 485 -7.49 -15.00 -23.77
N HIS A 486 -8.47 -15.74 -24.29
CA HIS A 486 -9.82 -15.85 -23.74
C HIS A 486 -9.85 -16.78 -22.51
N GLY A 487 -8.94 -16.58 -21.55
CA GLY A 487 -8.97 -17.14 -20.21
C GLY A 487 -9.99 -16.42 -19.34
N ASP A 488 -11.23 -16.86 -19.39
CA ASP A 488 -12.11 -17.08 -18.23
C ASP A 488 -12.56 -15.92 -17.34
N TYR A 489 -13.08 -14.83 -17.94
CA TYR A 489 -13.94 -13.90 -17.17
C TYR A 489 -15.45 -14.07 -17.49
N THR A 490 -15.85 -15.11 -18.25
CA THR A 490 -17.24 -15.39 -18.65
C THR A 490 -17.94 -16.39 -17.72
N LEU A 491 -17.30 -16.97 -16.73
CA LEU A 491 -17.91 -17.98 -15.82
C LEU A 491 -18.50 -17.38 -14.53
N LEU A 492 -18.87 -16.10 -14.52
CA LEU A 492 -19.67 -15.52 -13.44
C LEU A 492 -20.93 -14.84 -14.03
N LYS A 493 -21.76 -15.64 -14.72
CA LYS A 493 -23.18 -15.33 -14.90
C LYS A 493 -24.00 -16.11 -13.88
#